data_21017731636462ef1636c96f28bdf5f6
#
_entry.id   21017731636462ef1636c96f28bdf5f6
#
_cell.length_a   1.000
_cell.length_b   1.000
_cell.length_c   1.000
_cell.angle_alpha   90.00
_cell.angle_beta   90.00
_cell.angle_gamma   90.00
#
_symmetry.space_group_name_H-M   'P 1'
#
loop_
_entity.id
_entity.type
_entity.pdbx_description
1 polymer ?
#
loop_
_entity_poly.entity_id
_entity_poly.type
_entity_poly.pdbx_seq_one_letter_code
_entity_poly.pdbx_strand_id
1 'polypeptide(L)'
;MGLRMEELTNRQVFVEIIAKKKGCVLCDLAIGILEEISSELHGLSLKWEVVDIGDREGLRRHGELKKICGSQPVVPSIVINEKIAFDHIPDYESLYLAVMDAAREENCCN
;
A
#
# COMPACT_ATOMS: atom_id res chain seq x y z
N MET A 1 -14.22 -18.59 10.59
CA MET A 1 -13.29 -18.31 11.68
C MET A 1 -12.33 -17.22 11.26
N GLY A 2 -12.23 -16.15 12.06
CA GLY A 2 -11.33 -15.06 11.73
C GLY A 2 -9.89 -15.39 12.02
N LEU A 3 -9.00 -14.50 11.56
CA LEU A 3 -7.59 -14.65 11.88
C LEU A 3 -7.36 -14.40 13.36
N ARG A 4 -6.55 -15.24 13.94
CA ARG A 4 -6.12 -15.01 15.32
C ARG A 4 -5.00 -13.98 15.31
N MET A 5 -4.78 -13.37 16.47
CA MET A 5 -3.75 -12.35 16.58
C MET A 5 -2.38 -12.86 16.15
N GLU A 6 -2.05 -14.07 16.53
CA GLU A 6 -0.76 -14.65 16.20
C GLU A 6 -0.63 -14.94 14.71
N GLU A 7 -1.73 -15.07 13.99
CA GLU A 7 -1.68 -15.28 12.55
C GLU A 7 -1.30 -14.00 11.80
N LEU A 8 -1.60 -12.84 12.39
CA LEU A 8 -1.19 -11.56 11.82
C LEU A 8 0.22 -11.19 12.20
N THR A 9 0.74 -11.77 13.28
CA THR A 9 2.09 -11.52 13.72
C THR A 9 3.06 -11.98 12.63
N ASN A 10 4.00 -11.14 12.30
CA ASN A 10 5.00 -11.38 11.25
C ASN A 10 4.48 -11.22 9.83
N ARG A 11 3.20 -10.88 9.67
CA ARG A 11 2.70 -10.52 8.35
C ARG A 11 3.26 -9.18 7.98
N GLN A 12 3.61 -9.03 6.71
CA GLN A 12 4.13 -7.78 6.21
C GLN A 12 3.26 -7.29 5.07
N VAL A 13 2.90 -6.02 5.14
CA VAL A 13 2.16 -5.38 4.07
C VAL A 13 2.92 -4.12 3.69
N PHE A 14 3.26 -4.00 2.43
CA PHE A 14 3.99 -2.85 1.93
C PHE A 14 3.09 -2.06 0.98
N VAL A 15 2.91 -0.79 1.27
CA VAL A 15 2.04 0.09 0.51
C VAL A 15 2.89 1.12 -0.21
N GLU A 16 2.65 1.27 -1.50
CA GLU A 16 3.33 2.31 -2.28
C GLU A 16 2.29 3.30 -2.78
N ILE A 17 2.53 4.56 -2.49
CA ILE A 17 1.65 5.65 -2.90
C ILE A 17 2.28 6.27 -4.15
N ILE A 18 1.63 6.07 -5.30
CA ILE A 18 2.15 6.60 -6.55
C ILE A 18 1.71 8.04 -6.68
N ALA A 19 2.66 8.94 -6.76
CA ALA A 19 2.38 10.36 -6.72
C ALA A 19 3.21 11.11 -7.74
N LYS A 20 2.72 12.28 -8.13
CA LYS A 20 3.44 13.14 -9.05
C LYS A 20 4.64 13.79 -8.37
N LYS A 21 4.51 14.06 -7.06
CA LYS A 21 5.62 14.53 -6.25
C LYS A 21 5.32 14.28 -4.78
N LYS A 22 6.39 14.15 -3.98
CA LYS A 22 6.25 13.99 -2.55
C LYS A 22 5.69 15.26 -1.92
N GLY A 23 5.02 15.09 -0.78
CA GLY A 23 4.52 16.22 0.00
C GLY A 23 3.26 16.86 -0.54
N CYS A 24 2.60 16.21 -1.48
CA CYS A 24 1.32 16.72 -1.96
C CYS A 24 0.22 16.41 -0.95
N VAL A 25 -0.88 17.13 -1.04
CA VAL A 25 -2.00 16.97 -0.11
C VAL A 25 -2.52 15.54 -0.11
N LEU A 26 -2.63 14.92 -1.30
CA LEU A 26 -3.14 13.57 -1.40
C LEU A 26 -2.18 12.55 -0.77
N CYS A 27 -0.89 12.79 -0.90
CA CYS A 27 0.10 11.93 -0.25
C CYS A 27 -0.03 12.02 1.27
N ASP A 28 -0.13 13.23 1.78
CA ASP A 28 -0.25 13.44 3.21
C ASP A 28 -1.52 12.78 3.75
N LEU A 29 -2.61 12.89 3.00
CA LEU A 29 -3.87 12.25 3.39
C LEU A 29 -3.70 10.73 3.48
N ALA A 30 -3.10 10.12 2.46
CA ALA A 30 -2.88 8.68 2.45
C ALA A 30 -1.98 8.24 3.59
N ILE A 31 -0.90 8.99 3.84
CA ILE A 31 0.02 8.67 4.92
C ILE A 31 -0.69 8.74 6.27
N GLY A 32 -1.51 9.77 6.48
CA GLY A 32 -2.26 9.88 7.72
C GLY A 32 -3.17 8.69 7.97
N ILE A 33 -3.83 8.23 6.91
CA ILE A 33 -4.69 7.05 7.02
C ILE A 33 -3.85 5.81 7.36
N LEU A 34 -2.71 5.64 6.70
CA LEU A 34 -1.85 4.49 6.96
C LEU A 34 -1.29 4.50 8.37
N GLU A 35 -0.94 5.69 8.89
CA GLU A 35 -0.48 5.81 10.26
C GLU A 35 -1.56 5.38 11.24
N GLU A 36 -2.78 5.78 10.97
CA GLU A 36 -3.91 5.41 11.84
C GLU A 36 -4.15 3.90 11.79
N ILE A 37 -4.13 3.32 10.60
CA ILE A 37 -4.29 1.86 10.46
C ILE A 37 -3.17 1.14 11.20
N SER A 38 -1.94 1.62 11.04
CA SER A 38 -0.79 0.99 11.68
C SER A 38 -0.92 0.97 13.19
N SER A 39 -1.49 2.03 13.76
CA SER A 39 -1.65 2.10 15.21
C SER A 39 -2.71 1.13 15.73
N GLU A 40 -3.61 0.69 14.86
CA GLU A 40 -4.70 -0.21 15.25
C GLU A 40 -4.38 -1.67 14.99
N LEU A 41 -3.47 -1.97 14.08
CA LEU A 41 -3.17 -3.35 13.69
C LEU A 41 -1.88 -3.82 14.36
N HIS A 42 -2.02 -4.30 15.57
CA HIS A 42 -0.87 -4.80 16.32
C HIS A 42 -0.41 -6.13 15.74
N GLY A 43 0.89 -6.31 15.68
CA GLY A 43 1.47 -7.54 15.18
C GLY A 43 1.65 -7.59 13.67
N LEU A 44 1.04 -6.66 12.94
CA LEU A 44 1.19 -6.54 11.50
C LEU A 44 2.27 -5.52 11.20
N SER A 45 3.21 -5.86 10.35
CA SER A 45 4.23 -4.93 9.91
C SER A 45 3.71 -4.19 8.67
N LEU A 46 3.22 -2.98 8.87
CA LEU A 46 2.72 -2.15 7.79
C LEU A 46 3.74 -1.06 7.50
N LYS A 47 4.23 -1.04 6.26
CA LYS A 47 5.20 -0.05 5.81
C LYS A 47 4.69 0.61 4.55
N TRP A 48 5.13 1.83 4.31
CA TRP A 48 4.72 2.55 3.11
C TRP A 48 5.82 3.47 2.63
N GLU A 49 5.76 3.77 1.33
CA GLU A 49 6.65 4.74 0.72
C GLU A 49 5.88 5.50 -0.34
N VAL A 50 6.31 6.73 -0.59
CA VAL A 50 5.78 7.52 -1.69
C VAL A 50 6.68 7.31 -2.89
N VAL A 51 6.08 6.88 -4.00
CA VAL A 51 6.78 6.73 -5.28
C VAL A 51 6.55 8.01 -6.06
N ASP A 52 7.56 8.89 -6.03
CA ASP A 52 7.50 10.20 -6.67
C ASP A 52 7.98 10.07 -8.11
N ILE A 53 7.06 10.11 -9.06
CA ILE A 53 7.44 9.93 -10.47
C ILE A 53 8.18 11.15 -11.03
N GLY A 54 8.29 12.21 -10.24
CA GLY A 54 9.06 13.39 -10.61
C GLY A 54 10.54 13.27 -10.32
N ASP A 55 10.97 12.24 -9.58
CA ASP A 55 12.38 12.03 -9.34
C ASP A 55 12.84 10.70 -9.95
N ARG A 56 14.16 10.53 -10.01
CA ARG A 56 14.74 9.38 -10.71
C ARG A 56 14.36 8.04 -10.08
N GLU A 57 14.45 7.95 -8.77
CA GLU A 57 14.16 6.70 -8.08
C GLU A 57 12.69 6.33 -8.19
N GLY A 58 11.81 7.31 -8.02
CA GLY A 58 10.37 7.07 -8.14
C GLY A 58 9.99 6.67 -9.56
N LEU A 59 10.60 7.31 -10.55
CA LEU A 59 10.31 6.96 -11.93
C LEU A 59 10.79 5.54 -12.25
N ARG A 60 11.95 5.17 -11.72
CA ARG A 60 12.46 3.81 -11.89
C ARG A 60 11.51 2.79 -11.27
N ARG A 61 11.08 3.05 -10.04
CA ARG A 61 10.15 2.13 -9.35
C ARG A 61 8.82 2.03 -10.09
N HIS A 62 8.33 3.15 -10.60
CA HIS A 62 7.09 3.18 -11.37
C HIS A 62 7.20 2.27 -12.59
N GLY A 63 8.36 2.30 -13.26
CA GLY A 63 8.61 1.42 -14.39
C GLY A 63 8.66 -0.04 -13.99
N GLU A 64 9.24 -0.35 -12.84
CA GLU A 64 9.25 -1.71 -12.33
C GLU A 64 7.84 -2.21 -12.05
N LEU A 65 7.02 -1.34 -11.42
CA LEU A 65 5.65 -1.71 -11.09
C LEU A 65 4.82 -1.96 -12.33
N LYS A 66 5.09 -1.24 -13.41
CA LYS A 66 4.40 -1.49 -14.67
C LYS A 66 4.62 -2.93 -15.12
N LYS A 67 5.84 -3.44 -14.99
CA LYS A 67 6.16 -4.81 -15.36
C LYS A 67 5.54 -5.82 -14.40
N ILE A 68 5.63 -5.54 -13.10
CA ILE A 68 5.14 -6.47 -12.07
C ILE A 68 3.62 -6.56 -12.12
N CYS A 69 2.93 -5.43 -12.24
CA CYS A 69 1.46 -5.38 -12.18
C CYS A 69 0.80 -5.70 -13.51
N GLY A 70 1.57 -5.71 -14.59
CA GLY A 70 1.00 -5.92 -15.92
C GLY A 70 0.40 -4.69 -16.54
N SER A 71 0.28 -3.61 -15.79
CA SER A 71 -0.19 -2.33 -16.30
C SER A 71 0.45 -1.23 -15.48
N GLN A 72 0.54 -0.04 -16.07
CA GLN A 72 1.17 1.10 -15.42
C GLN A 72 0.23 1.71 -14.41
N PRO A 73 0.62 1.81 -13.12
CA PRO A 73 -0.22 2.47 -12.13
C PRO A 73 -0.45 3.93 -12.50
N VAL A 74 -1.70 4.36 -12.47
CA VAL A 74 -2.02 5.77 -12.74
C VAL A 74 -1.62 6.62 -11.53
N VAL A 75 -1.68 7.93 -11.69
CA VAL A 75 -1.33 8.87 -10.62
C VAL A 75 -2.58 9.69 -10.29
N PRO A 76 -3.02 9.69 -9.03
CA PRO A 76 -2.50 8.93 -7.90
C PRO A 76 -3.02 7.50 -7.89
N SER A 77 -2.29 6.59 -7.26
CA SER A 77 -2.79 5.25 -7.02
C SER A 77 -2.12 4.66 -5.80
N ILE A 78 -2.70 3.58 -5.30
CA ILE A 78 -2.17 2.85 -4.15
C ILE A 78 -1.87 1.44 -4.61
N VAL A 79 -0.62 1.03 -4.40
CA VAL A 79 -0.16 -0.32 -4.73
C VAL A 79 0.14 -1.03 -3.42
N ILE A 80 -0.42 -2.21 -3.24
CA ILE A 80 -0.23 -2.99 -2.00
C ILE A 80 0.38 -4.33 -2.37
N ASN A 81 1.56 -4.60 -1.81
CA ASN A 81 2.29 -5.84 -2.08
C ASN A 81 2.40 -6.10 -3.58
N GLU A 82 2.74 -5.02 -4.31
CA GLU A 82 2.99 -5.05 -5.75
C GLU A 82 1.76 -5.35 -6.60
N LYS A 83 0.58 -5.10 -6.05
CA LYS A 83 -0.68 -5.18 -6.81
C LYS A 83 -1.39 -3.83 -6.70
N ILE A 84 -1.91 -3.36 -7.83
CA ILE A 84 -2.65 -2.09 -7.84
C ILE A 84 -3.96 -2.29 -7.10
N ALA A 85 -4.09 -1.61 -5.96
CA ALA A 85 -5.29 -1.74 -5.13
C ALA A 85 -6.31 -0.65 -5.44
N PHE A 86 -5.84 0.57 -5.68
CA PHE A 86 -6.73 1.70 -5.94
C PHE A 86 -6.11 2.60 -6.99
N ASP A 87 -6.95 3.15 -7.86
CA ASP A 87 -6.52 4.15 -8.84
C ASP A 87 -6.86 5.57 -8.36
N HIS A 88 -7.02 5.71 -7.05
CA HIS A 88 -7.31 6.98 -6.39
C HIS A 88 -6.92 6.84 -4.93
N ILE A 89 -6.99 7.91 -4.15
CA ILE A 89 -6.72 7.83 -2.72
C ILE A 89 -8.03 7.44 -2.02
N PRO A 90 -8.09 6.25 -1.43
CA PRO A 90 -9.32 5.74 -0.82
C PRO A 90 -9.56 6.36 0.55
N ASP A 91 -10.75 6.14 1.10
CA ASP A 91 -11.04 6.51 2.47
C ASP A 91 -10.42 5.48 3.43
N TYR A 92 -10.53 5.78 4.72
CA TYR A 92 -9.93 4.94 5.75
C TYR A 92 -10.43 3.49 5.69
N GLU A 93 -11.74 3.33 5.61
CA GLU A 93 -12.33 1.98 5.67
C GLU A 93 -11.90 1.14 4.48
N SER A 94 -11.92 1.71 3.29
CA SER A 94 -11.51 0.99 2.09
C SER A 94 -10.06 0.57 2.16
N LEU A 95 -9.19 1.46 2.62
CA LEU A 95 -7.77 1.15 2.71
C LEU A 95 -7.51 0.14 3.82
N TYR A 96 -8.21 0.26 4.94
CA TYR A 96 -8.10 -0.71 6.04
C TYR A 96 -8.41 -2.12 5.54
N LEU A 97 -9.54 -2.27 4.82
CA LEU A 97 -9.94 -3.58 4.32
C LEU A 97 -8.94 -4.13 3.31
N ALA A 98 -8.40 -3.26 2.46
CA ALA A 98 -7.41 -3.69 1.47
C ALA A 98 -6.12 -4.16 2.14
N VAL A 99 -5.69 -3.48 3.20
CA VAL A 99 -4.51 -3.89 3.96
C VAL A 99 -4.74 -5.25 4.62
N MET A 100 -5.93 -5.44 5.20
CA MET A 100 -6.26 -6.71 5.82
C MET A 100 -6.30 -7.85 4.80
N ASP A 101 -6.89 -7.59 3.64
CA ASP A 101 -6.93 -8.58 2.57
C ASP A 101 -5.53 -8.96 2.10
N ALA A 102 -4.64 -7.98 1.99
CA ALA A 102 -3.27 -8.24 1.58
C ALA A 102 -2.54 -9.11 2.59
N ALA A 103 -2.78 -8.86 3.87
CA ALA A 103 -2.17 -9.66 4.93
C ALA A 103 -2.66 -11.11 4.87
N ARG A 104 -3.94 -11.30 4.58
CA ARG A 104 -4.51 -12.65 4.45
C ARG A 104 -3.99 -13.36 3.21
N GLU A 105 -3.88 -12.64 2.11
CA GLU A 105 -3.38 -13.22 0.85
C GLU A 105 -1.98 -13.77 1.01
N GLU A 106 -1.14 -13.05 1.73
CA GLU A 106 0.22 -13.50 1.95
C GLU A 106 0.24 -14.84 2.68
N ASN A 107 -0.76 -15.09 3.51
CA ASN A 107 -0.89 -16.35 4.22
C ASN A 107 -1.51 -17.45 3.37
N CYS A 108 -2.29 -17.08 2.37
CA CYS A 108 -3.03 -18.05 1.57
C CYS A 108 -2.24 -18.63 0.41
N CYS A 109 -1.20 -17.96 -0.01
CA CYS A 109 -0.50 -18.32 -1.23
C CYS A 109 0.56 -19.37 -1.00
N ASN A 110 0.18 -20.52 -0.67
CA ASN A 110 1.15 -21.60 -0.46
C ASN A 110 0.99 -22.69 -1.45
#